data_bf072f91b8d325ece6347a84bdac49bd
#
_entry.id   bf072f91b8d325ece6347a84bdac49bd
#
_cell.length_a   1.000
_cell.length_b   1.000
_cell.length_c   1.000
_cell.angle_alpha   90.00
_cell.angle_beta   90.00
_cell.angle_gamma   90.00
#
_symmetry.space_group_name_H-M   'P 1'
#
loop_
_entity.id
_entity.type
_entity.pdbx_description
1 polymer ?
#
loop_
_entity_poly.entity_id
_entity_poly.type
_entity_poly.pdbx_seq_one_letter_code
_entity_poly.pdbx_strand_id
1 'polypeptide(L)'
;MAGRLSFSIAINLLTENFKRGTNSVKNGLRVMQMQVLTFAAALGAGGLGLSNFVSRLIDVARETSRVTNALKNVSGSMAQLADNQRFLLDMAKKYGIEINALTGNYAKFTAAASISGMSMMDQRKIFESVSRAVTAFGMSAEDSNGVFLALSQMMSKGKVSSEELRLQMGERLPIALQAMAKAAGVSVGGLDKLLKQGKLMSKDVLPKFAEALDKMIPNVDTDNLETSVNRLKNAFTEFVNGTEVQSKYKALIDWLTNAVKVAADNIRSVITYTVAAIMVMVTSPV
;
A
#
# COMPACT_ATOMS: atom_id res chain seq x y z
N MET A 1 23.31 6.25 22.69
CA MET A 1 23.85 5.82 21.37
C MET A 1 23.57 4.35 21.00
N ALA A 2 23.02 3.52 21.88
CA ALA A 2 22.74 2.10 21.62
C ALA A 2 21.52 1.81 20.71
N GLY A 3 20.55 2.71 20.65
CA GLY A 3 19.30 2.47 19.90
C GLY A 3 19.40 2.54 18.36
N ARG A 4 20.41 3.23 17.82
CA ARG A 4 20.61 3.35 16.36
C ARG A 4 21.31 2.15 15.74
N LEU A 5 22.17 1.49 16.51
CA LEU A 5 22.91 0.29 16.06
C LEU A 5 22.02 -0.96 15.97
N SER A 6 21.06 -1.12 16.89
CA SER A 6 20.15 -2.26 16.90
C SER A 6 19.15 -2.24 15.73
N PHE A 7 18.71 -1.06 15.28
CA PHE A 7 17.80 -0.91 14.13
C PHE A 7 18.50 -1.25 12.80
N SER A 8 19.73 -0.80 12.59
CA SER A 8 20.51 -1.11 11.38
C SER A 8 20.88 -2.58 11.28
N ILE A 9 21.16 -3.26 12.40
CA ILE A 9 21.44 -4.71 12.45
C ILE A 9 20.17 -5.50 12.13
N ALA A 10 19.02 -5.10 12.66
CA ALA A 10 17.73 -5.75 12.37
C ALA A 10 17.35 -5.63 10.89
N ILE A 11 17.54 -4.47 10.25
CA ILE A 11 17.29 -4.27 8.82
C ILE A 11 18.24 -5.11 7.95
N ASN A 12 19.52 -5.19 8.29
CA ASN A 12 20.47 -6.00 7.54
C ASN A 12 20.17 -7.51 7.65
N LEU A 13 19.80 -7.99 8.82
CA LEU A 13 19.37 -9.38 9.02
C LEU A 13 18.10 -9.73 8.24
N LEU A 14 17.14 -8.81 8.18
CA LEU A 14 15.91 -8.98 7.41
C LEU A 14 16.18 -8.99 5.89
N THR A 15 17.08 -8.12 5.40
CA THR A 15 17.41 -8.02 3.97
C THR A 15 18.30 -9.17 3.47
N GLU A 16 19.24 -9.66 4.25
CA GLU A 16 20.09 -10.79 3.86
C GLU A 16 19.30 -12.11 3.79
N ASN A 17 18.39 -12.35 4.72
CA ASN A 17 17.55 -13.55 4.70
C ASN A 17 16.52 -13.54 3.55
N PHE A 18 16.09 -12.36 3.12
CA PHE A 18 15.18 -12.21 1.98
C PHE A 18 15.84 -12.49 0.63
N LYS A 19 17.15 -12.27 0.49
CA LYS A 19 17.93 -12.51 -0.76
C LYS A 19 18.22 -13.99 -1.03
N ARG A 20 18.07 -14.90 -0.06
CA ARG A 20 18.53 -16.30 -0.16
C ARG A 20 17.48 -17.35 -0.53
N GLY A 21 16.38 -16.98 -1.17
CA GLY A 21 15.67 -17.97 -1.98
C GLY A 21 14.32 -18.48 -1.47
N THR A 22 13.49 -18.68 -2.41
CA THR A 22 12.07 -19.02 -2.41
C THR A 22 11.66 -20.35 -1.74
N ASN A 23 12.56 -21.21 -1.36
CA ASN A 23 12.28 -22.50 -0.68
C ASN A 23 12.32 -22.42 0.85
N SER A 24 12.68 -21.28 1.42
CA SER A 24 12.77 -21.04 2.86
C SER A 24 11.60 -20.22 3.45
N VAL A 25 10.58 -19.86 2.66
CA VAL A 25 9.54 -18.93 3.10
C VAL A 25 8.81 -19.46 4.35
N LYS A 26 8.50 -20.75 4.44
CA LYS A 26 7.90 -21.34 5.65
C LYS A 26 8.83 -21.33 6.88
N ASN A 27 10.10 -21.65 6.66
CA ASN A 27 11.09 -21.64 7.75
C ASN A 27 11.58 -20.21 8.05
N GLY A 28 11.68 -19.34 7.05
CA GLY A 28 12.01 -17.93 7.23
C GLY A 28 10.92 -17.15 8.00
N LEU A 29 9.65 -17.44 7.76
CA LEU A 29 8.53 -16.88 8.52
C LEU A 29 8.56 -17.33 9.99
N ARG A 30 8.91 -18.59 10.27
CA ARG A 30 9.02 -19.10 11.64
C ARG A 30 10.21 -18.49 12.38
N VAL A 31 11.34 -18.31 11.69
CA VAL A 31 12.53 -17.64 12.25
C VAL A 31 12.27 -16.14 12.43
N MET A 32 11.57 -15.47 11.46
CA MET A 32 11.13 -14.09 11.60
C MET A 32 10.11 -13.92 12.75
N GLN A 33 9.17 -14.84 12.92
CA GLN A 33 8.24 -14.83 14.07
C GLN A 33 9.01 -14.87 15.40
N MET A 34 9.99 -15.76 15.52
CA MET A 34 10.85 -15.85 16.71
C MET A 34 11.71 -14.60 16.91
N GLN A 35 12.29 -14.05 15.85
CA GLN A 35 13.10 -12.84 15.91
C GLN A 35 12.28 -11.60 16.21
N VAL A 36 11.08 -11.46 15.66
CA VAL A 36 10.15 -10.36 15.98
C VAL A 36 9.66 -10.47 17.42
N LEU A 37 9.38 -11.68 17.91
CA LEU A 37 9.00 -11.92 19.32
C LEU A 37 10.18 -11.64 20.26
N THR A 38 11.40 -12.05 19.89
CA THR A 38 12.63 -11.77 20.66
C THR A 38 12.98 -10.29 20.64
N PHE A 39 12.77 -9.61 19.51
CA PHE A 39 12.94 -8.16 19.36
C PHE A 39 11.85 -7.38 20.12
N ALA A 40 10.59 -7.82 20.08
CA ALA A 40 9.52 -7.27 20.90
C ALA A 40 9.76 -7.48 22.40
N ALA A 41 10.32 -8.64 22.80
CA ALA A 41 10.72 -8.91 24.17
C ALA A 41 11.92 -8.04 24.63
N ALA A 42 12.90 -7.82 23.76
CA ALA A 42 14.04 -6.94 24.02
C ALA A 42 13.63 -5.44 24.10
N LEU A 43 12.61 -5.04 23.33
CA LEU A 43 12.00 -3.70 23.43
C LEU A 43 11.04 -3.59 24.62
N GLY A 44 10.44 -4.71 25.04
CA GLY A 44 9.50 -4.78 26.18
C GLY A 44 10.16 -4.56 27.54
N ALA A 45 11.48 -4.75 27.65
CA ALA A 45 12.26 -4.35 28.83
C ALA A 45 12.24 -2.82 29.10
N GLY A 46 11.78 -2.02 28.11
CA GLY A 46 11.59 -0.58 28.23
C GLY A 46 10.13 -0.08 28.26
N GLY A 47 9.13 -0.97 28.33
CA GLY A 47 7.69 -0.64 28.56
C GLY A 47 6.97 0.11 27.43
N LEU A 48 7.67 0.95 26.64
CA LEU A 48 7.08 1.84 25.62
C LEU A 48 7.12 1.25 24.18
N GLY A 49 8.01 0.28 23.93
CA GLY A 49 8.23 -0.29 22.60
C GLY A 49 7.13 -1.27 22.16
N LEU A 50 6.61 -2.06 23.09
CA LEU A 50 5.60 -3.09 22.81
C LEU A 50 4.25 -2.49 22.45
N SER A 51 3.82 -1.44 23.14
CA SER A 51 2.54 -0.76 22.85
C SER A 51 2.56 -0.13 21.46
N ASN A 52 3.67 0.50 21.06
CA ASN A 52 3.84 1.08 19.74
C ASN A 52 3.88 0.01 18.63
N PHE A 53 4.51 -1.13 18.91
CA PHE A 53 4.54 -2.24 17.95
C PHE A 53 3.14 -2.85 17.75
N VAL A 54 2.42 -3.14 18.85
CA VAL A 54 1.03 -3.65 18.78
C VAL A 54 0.11 -2.66 18.07
N SER A 55 0.23 -1.36 18.36
CA SER A 55 -0.55 -0.33 17.65
C SER A 55 -0.29 -0.36 16.14
N ARG A 56 0.96 -0.46 15.71
CA ARG A 56 1.32 -0.55 14.28
C ARG A 56 0.76 -1.80 13.61
N LEU A 57 0.76 -2.95 14.31
CA LEU A 57 0.14 -4.18 13.80
C LEU A 57 -1.37 -4.00 13.59
N ILE A 58 -2.04 -3.39 14.56
CA ILE A 58 -3.47 -3.11 14.49
C ILE A 58 -3.77 -2.13 13.35
N ASP A 59 -2.96 -1.10 13.18
CA ASP A 59 -3.13 -0.09 12.13
C ASP A 59 -2.97 -0.72 10.74
N VAL A 60 -1.95 -1.55 10.53
CA VAL A 60 -1.75 -2.27 9.26
C VAL A 60 -2.91 -3.23 8.99
N ALA A 61 -3.36 -4.00 10.00
CA ALA A 61 -4.48 -4.92 9.84
C ALA A 61 -5.79 -4.18 9.50
N ARG A 62 -6.07 -3.05 10.16
CA ARG A 62 -7.22 -2.19 9.86
C ARG A 62 -7.15 -1.61 8.45
N GLU A 63 -5.99 -1.08 8.08
CA GLU A 63 -5.78 -0.51 6.74
C GLU A 63 -5.98 -1.57 5.66
N THR A 64 -5.37 -2.75 5.81
CA THR A 64 -5.55 -3.86 4.87
C THR A 64 -7.01 -4.28 4.77
N SER A 65 -7.70 -4.41 5.91
CA SER A 65 -9.14 -4.74 5.93
C SER A 65 -9.96 -3.67 5.20
N ARG A 66 -9.67 -2.39 5.44
CA ARG A 66 -10.36 -1.27 4.81
C ARG A 66 -10.19 -1.29 3.28
N VAL A 67 -8.96 -1.41 2.79
CA VAL A 67 -8.70 -1.40 1.34
C VAL A 67 -9.18 -2.66 0.64
N THR A 68 -9.13 -3.82 1.31
CA THR A 68 -9.69 -5.08 0.80
C THR A 68 -11.22 -4.99 0.66
N ASN A 69 -11.89 -4.40 1.65
CA ASN A 69 -13.34 -4.17 1.58
C ASN A 69 -13.70 -3.18 0.45
N ALA A 70 -12.91 -2.11 0.28
CA ALA A 70 -13.10 -1.19 -0.84
C ALA A 70 -12.92 -1.90 -2.18
N LEU A 71 -11.88 -2.72 -2.34
CA LEU A 71 -11.65 -3.50 -3.54
C LEU A 71 -12.79 -4.50 -3.81
N LYS A 72 -13.28 -5.18 -2.77
CA LYS A 72 -14.43 -6.10 -2.86
C LYS A 72 -15.68 -5.38 -3.38
N ASN A 73 -15.96 -4.18 -2.89
CA ASN A 73 -17.15 -3.42 -3.28
C ASN A 73 -17.12 -2.96 -4.74
N VAL A 74 -15.95 -2.80 -5.34
CA VAL A 74 -15.78 -2.42 -6.75
C VAL A 74 -15.56 -3.63 -7.67
N SER A 75 -15.42 -4.82 -7.09
CA SER A 75 -15.27 -6.08 -7.83
C SER A 75 -16.65 -6.73 -7.98
N GLY A 76 -17.12 -6.91 -9.21
CA GLY A 76 -18.48 -7.42 -9.50
C GLY A 76 -18.69 -8.89 -9.10
N SER A 77 -17.62 -9.64 -8.80
CA SER A 77 -17.66 -11.04 -8.36
C SER A 77 -16.45 -11.42 -7.53
N MET A 78 -16.52 -12.56 -6.83
CA MET A 78 -15.38 -13.11 -6.09
C MET A 78 -14.21 -13.49 -7.02
N ALA A 79 -14.50 -13.97 -8.24
CA ALA A 79 -13.48 -14.25 -9.24
C ALA A 79 -12.75 -12.96 -9.65
N GLN A 80 -13.48 -11.90 -9.92
CA GLN A 80 -12.93 -10.59 -10.25
C GLN A 80 -12.14 -9.98 -9.10
N LEU A 81 -12.59 -10.17 -7.85
CA LEU A 81 -11.83 -9.76 -6.66
C LEU A 81 -10.48 -10.48 -6.61
N ALA A 82 -10.45 -11.80 -6.79
CA ALA A 82 -9.22 -12.58 -6.80
C ALA A 82 -8.27 -12.15 -7.93
N ASP A 83 -8.80 -11.86 -9.13
CA ASP A 83 -8.01 -11.36 -10.25
C ASP A 83 -7.46 -9.95 -10.00
N ASN A 84 -8.24 -9.07 -9.39
CA ASN A 84 -7.78 -7.74 -9.01
C ASN A 84 -6.70 -7.81 -7.92
N GLN A 85 -6.86 -8.68 -6.92
CA GLN A 85 -5.83 -8.89 -5.90
C GLN A 85 -4.52 -9.40 -6.50
N ARG A 86 -4.58 -10.38 -7.42
CA ARG A 86 -3.40 -10.90 -8.12
C ARG A 86 -2.71 -9.80 -8.92
N PHE A 87 -3.47 -9.06 -9.73
CA PHE A 87 -2.96 -7.93 -10.50
C PHE A 87 -2.23 -6.91 -9.62
N LEU A 88 -2.81 -6.52 -8.48
CA LEU A 88 -2.22 -5.55 -7.57
C LEU A 88 -0.96 -6.09 -6.87
N LEU A 89 -0.95 -7.37 -6.48
CA LEU A 89 0.23 -8.02 -5.92
C LEU A 89 1.39 -8.06 -6.91
N ASP A 90 1.10 -8.40 -8.17
CA ASP A 90 2.11 -8.44 -9.23
C ASP A 90 2.66 -7.03 -9.50
N MET A 91 1.81 -6.02 -9.51
CA MET A 91 2.23 -4.62 -9.64
C MET A 91 3.07 -4.15 -8.45
N ALA A 92 2.65 -4.46 -7.21
CA ALA A 92 3.38 -4.10 -6.01
C ALA A 92 4.80 -4.71 -6.01
N LYS A 93 4.93 -5.97 -6.45
CA LYS A 93 6.23 -6.64 -6.63
C LYS A 93 7.04 -6.02 -7.77
N LYS A 94 6.41 -5.83 -8.93
CA LYS A 94 7.07 -5.34 -10.15
C LYS A 94 7.62 -3.92 -9.98
N TYR A 95 6.85 -3.04 -9.38
CA TYR A 95 7.17 -1.62 -9.28
C TYR A 95 7.63 -1.16 -7.88
N GLY A 96 7.64 -2.05 -6.89
CA GLY A 96 8.03 -1.69 -5.53
C GLY A 96 7.09 -0.66 -4.89
N ILE A 97 5.77 -0.77 -5.13
CA ILE A 97 4.77 0.12 -4.55
C ILE A 97 4.15 -0.53 -3.31
N GLU A 98 3.79 0.26 -2.31
CA GLU A 98 3.13 -0.23 -1.10
C GLU A 98 1.72 -0.76 -1.44
N ILE A 99 1.44 -2.02 -1.05
CA ILE A 99 0.25 -2.77 -1.50
C ILE A 99 -1.07 -2.18 -1.03
N ASN A 100 -1.16 -1.65 0.20
CA ASN A 100 -2.40 -1.08 0.71
C ASN A 100 -2.73 0.25 0.02
N ALA A 101 -1.72 1.11 -0.19
CA ALA A 101 -1.88 2.36 -0.94
C ALA A 101 -2.30 2.07 -2.39
N LEU A 102 -1.64 1.11 -3.04
CA LEU A 102 -1.95 0.69 -4.41
C LEU A 102 -3.39 0.16 -4.51
N THR A 103 -3.79 -0.72 -3.59
CA THR A 103 -5.14 -1.30 -3.53
C THR A 103 -6.21 -0.23 -3.30
N GLY A 104 -5.97 0.68 -2.36
CA GLY A 104 -6.90 1.78 -2.07
C GLY A 104 -7.09 2.73 -3.25
N ASN A 105 -6.00 3.08 -3.94
CA ASN A 105 -6.04 3.93 -5.13
C ASN A 105 -6.70 3.24 -6.32
N TYR A 106 -6.42 1.95 -6.54
CA TYR A 106 -7.06 1.17 -7.57
C TYR A 106 -8.58 1.04 -7.35
N ALA A 107 -9.01 0.78 -6.12
CA ALA A 107 -10.42 0.71 -5.80
C ALA A 107 -11.15 2.04 -6.10
N LYS A 108 -10.57 3.19 -5.73
CA LYS A 108 -11.13 4.51 -6.05
C LYS A 108 -11.20 4.75 -7.56
N PHE A 109 -10.12 4.46 -8.27
CA PHE A 109 -10.07 4.63 -9.72
C PHE A 109 -11.08 3.72 -10.43
N THR A 110 -11.15 2.43 -10.06
CA THR A 110 -12.08 1.47 -10.62
C THR A 110 -13.53 1.85 -10.37
N ALA A 111 -13.86 2.35 -9.17
CA ALA A 111 -15.20 2.87 -8.88
C ALA A 111 -15.60 3.99 -9.85
N ALA A 112 -14.71 4.96 -10.07
CA ALA A 112 -14.95 6.06 -11.01
C ALA A 112 -15.01 5.58 -12.48
N ALA A 113 -14.11 4.69 -12.87
CA ALA A 113 -14.01 4.17 -14.23
C ALA A 113 -15.20 3.28 -14.61
N SER A 114 -15.75 2.51 -13.68
CA SER A 114 -16.91 1.66 -13.89
C SER A 114 -18.16 2.49 -14.22
N ILE A 115 -18.34 3.64 -13.59
CA ILE A 115 -19.47 4.56 -13.88
C ILE A 115 -19.38 5.06 -15.33
N SER A 116 -18.19 5.28 -15.86
CA SER A 116 -17.99 5.72 -17.25
C SER A 116 -18.14 4.61 -18.29
N GLY A 117 -18.35 3.36 -17.87
CA GLY A 117 -18.39 2.18 -18.72
C GLY A 117 -17.05 1.84 -19.38
N MET A 118 -15.93 2.18 -18.73
CA MET A 118 -14.59 1.82 -19.20
C MET A 118 -14.33 0.33 -19.00
N SER A 119 -13.72 -0.33 -20.01
CA SER A 119 -13.38 -1.75 -19.91
C SER A 119 -12.38 -2.03 -18.79
N MET A 120 -12.45 -3.20 -18.17
CA MET A 120 -11.50 -3.63 -17.14
C MET A 120 -10.05 -3.64 -17.67
N MET A 121 -9.87 -4.00 -18.94
CA MET A 121 -8.55 -4.01 -19.58
C MET A 121 -7.97 -2.59 -19.66
N ASP A 122 -8.76 -1.60 -20.08
CA ASP A 122 -8.32 -0.20 -20.13
C ASP A 122 -8.05 0.35 -18.73
N GLN A 123 -8.90 0.02 -17.74
CA GLN A 123 -8.70 0.41 -16.35
C GLN A 123 -7.34 -0.08 -15.85
N ARG A 124 -7.03 -1.36 -16.03
CA ARG A 124 -5.75 -1.95 -15.61
C ARG A 124 -4.57 -1.34 -16.35
N LYS A 125 -4.68 -1.16 -17.67
CA LYS A 125 -3.63 -0.52 -18.49
C LYS A 125 -3.31 0.89 -18.02
N ILE A 126 -4.33 1.72 -17.84
CA ILE A 126 -4.17 3.10 -17.37
C ILE A 126 -3.52 3.12 -15.99
N PHE A 127 -4.03 2.30 -15.06
CA PHE A 127 -3.52 2.27 -13.70
C PHE A 127 -2.07 1.76 -13.63
N GLU A 128 -1.72 0.74 -14.41
CA GLU A 128 -0.36 0.23 -14.52
C GLU A 128 0.60 1.26 -15.12
N SER A 129 0.22 1.94 -16.21
CA SER A 129 1.07 2.94 -16.85
C SER A 129 1.35 4.14 -15.93
N VAL A 130 0.34 4.58 -15.16
CA VAL A 130 0.51 5.63 -14.15
C VAL A 130 1.38 5.13 -12.98
N SER A 131 1.20 3.90 -12.53
CA SER A 131 2.04 3.28 -11.48
C SER A 131 3.50 3.18 -11.93
N ARG A 132 3.74 2.79 -13.18
CA ARG A 132 5.07 2.80 -13.80
C ARG A 132 5.70 4.19 -13.77
N ALA A 133 4.94 5.24 -14.15
CA ALA A 133 5.42 6.61 -14.15
C ALA A 133 5.78 7.09 -12.73
N VAL A 134 4.92 6.84 -11.76
CA VAL A 134 5.15 7.16 -10.34
C VAL A 134 6.45 6.52 -9.84
N THR A 135 6.68 5.25 -10.13
CA THR A 135 7.91 4.54 -9.75
C THR A 135 9.13 5.08 -10.47
N ALA A 136 9.04 5.33 -11.78
CA ALA A 136 10.16 5.84 -12.58
C ALA A 136 10.67 7.21 -12.09
N PHE A 137 9.77 8.02 -11.54
CA PHE A 137 10.13 9.33 -10.97
C PHE A 137 10.49 9.25 -9.47
N GLY A 138 10.53 8.04 -8.87
CA GLY A 138 10.88 7.86 -7.46
C GLY A 138 9.99 8.67 -6.51
N MET A 139 8.71 8.79 -6.84
CA MET A 139 7.79 9.66 -6.12
C MET A 139 7.51 9.17 -4.71
N SER A 140 7.36 10.10 -3.77
CA SER A 140 6.91 9.80 -2.42
C SER A 140 5.52 9.15 -2.42
N ALA A 141 5.17 8.46 -1.32
CA ALA A 141 3.82 7.89 -1.17
C ALA A 141 2.73 8.97 -1.24
N GLU A 142 2.98 10.17 -0.71
CA GLU A 142 2.04 11.29 -0.72
C GLU A 142 1.82 11.81 -2.15
N ASP A 143 2.89 12.07 -2.90
CA ASP A 143 2.80 12.53 -4.29
C ASP A 143 2.16 11.49 -5.18
N SER A 144 2.49 10.22 -5.00
CA SER A 144 1.86 9.09 -5.70
C SER A 144 0.36 9.05 -5.47
N ASN A 145 -0.08 9.20 -4.22
CA ASN A 145 -1.50 9.28 -3.87
C ASN A 145 -2.17 10.49 -4.54
N GLY A 146 -1.49 11.63 -4.62
CA GLY A 146 -1.98 12.82 -5.31
C GLY A 146 -2.20 12.59 -6.81
N VAL A 147 -1.27 11.91 -7.48
CA VAL A 147 -1.40 11.52 -8.90
C VAL A 147 -2.59 10.59 -9.13
N PHE A 148 -2.76 9.55 -8.29
CA PHE A 148 -3.89 8.63 -8.40
C PHE A 148 -5.23 9.28 -8.04
N LEU A 149 -5.23 10.24 -7.12
CA LEU A 149 -6.42 11.04 -6.82
C LEU A 149 -6.84 11.85 -8.04
N ALA A 150 -5.92 12.57 -8.67
CA ALA A 150 -6.18 13.32 -9.88
C ALA A 150 -6.73 12.42 -11.01
N LEU A 151 -6.14 11.24 -11.20
CA LEU A 151 -6.62 10.25 -12.17
C LEU A 151 -8.06 9.81 -11.88
N SER A 152 -8.38 9.53 -10.63
CA SER A 152 -9.73 9.13 -10.19
C SER A 152 -10.75 10.26 -10.37
N GLN A 153 -10.35 11.50 -10.11
CA GLN A 153 -11.19 12.69 -10.32
C GLN A 153 -11.48 12.96 -11.80
N MET A 154 -10.47 12.82 -12.68
CA MET A 154 -10.69 12.91 -14.13
C MET A 154 -11.73 11.88 -14.59
N MET A 155 -11.66 10.64 -14.07
CA MET A 155 -12.65 9.61 -14.39
C MET A 155 -14.03 9.95 -13.85
N SER A 156 -14.16 10.36 -12.60
CA SER A 156 -15.45 10.72 -11.98
C SER A 156 -16.12 11.90 -12.68
N LYS A 157 -15.33 12.91 -13.10
CA LYS A 157 -15.85 14.08 -13.85
C LYS A 157 -16.18 13.74 -15.30
N GLY A 158 -15.77 12.58 -15.82
CA GLY A 158 -15.93 12.16 -17.20
C GLY A 158 -15.10 12.96 -18.21
N LYS A 159 -14.35 13.94 -17.77
CA LYS A 159 -13.48 14.80 -18.58
C LYS A 159 -12.20 15.15 -17.84
N VAL A 160 -11.13 15.37 -18.60
CA VAL A 160 -9.87 15.90 -18.08
C VAL A 160 -9.98 17.41 -17.99
N SER A 161 -9.73 17.97 -16.80
CA SER A 161 -9.73 19.42 -16.59
C SER A 161 -8.34 19.94 -16.24
N SER A 162 -8.17 21.26 -16.30
CA SER A 162 -6.90 21.90 -15.98
C SER A 162 -6.51 21.71 -14.52
N GLU A 163 -7.48 21.63 -13.63
CA GLU A 163 -7.26 21.42 -12.19
C GLU A 163 -6.56 20.10 -11.92
N GLU A 164 -7.14 18.99 -12.38
CA GLU A 164 -6.58 17.67 -12.13
C GLU A 164 -5.27 17.45 -12.91
N LEU A 165 -5.25 17.88 -14.18
CA LEU A 165 -4.09 17.60 -15.03
C LEU A 165 -2.89 18.48 -14.71
N ARG A 166 -3.09 19.79 -14.52
CA ARG A 166 -1.98 20.73 -14.30
C ARG A 166 -1.58 20.86 -12.86
N LEU A 167 -2.57 21.16 -11.98
CA LEU A 167 -2.28 21.50 -10.60
C LEU A 167 -2.08 20.24 -9.73
N GLN A 168 -2.89 19.19 -9.92
CA GLN A 168 -2.78 18.02 -9.06
C GLN A 168 -1.77 16.99 -9.61
N MET A 169 -1.91 16.60 -10.88
CA MET A 169 -1.04 15.59 -11.48
C MET A 169 0.26 16.19 -12.00
N GLY A 170 0.20 17.30 -12.75
CA GLY A 170 1.34 17.89 -13.46
C GLY A 170 2.40 18.47 -12.54
N GLU A 171 2.03 19.01 -11.37
CA GLU A 171 2.99 19.52 -10.38
C GLU A 171 3.82 18.38 -9.76
N ARG A 172 3.22 17.18 -9.62
CA ARG A 172 3.87 15.99 -9.07
C ARG A 172 4.55 15.14 -10.14
N LEU A 173 3.92 14.99 -11.29
CA LEU A 173 4.39 14.18 -12.42
C LEU A 173 4.51 15.07 -13.68
N PRO A 174 5.60 15.82 -13.88
CA PRO A 174 5.74 16.82 -14.96
C PRO A 174 5.54 16.24 -16.37
N ILE A 175 5.91 14.97 -16.58
CA ILE A 175 5.73 14.27 -17.87
C ILE A 175 4.25 14.09 -18.25
N ALA A 176 3.33 14.19 -17.30
CA ALA A 176 1.90 13.99 -17.53
C ALA A 176 1.32 14.98 -18.54
N LEU A 177 1.77 16.25 -18.53
CA LEU A 177 1.32 17.25 -19.51
C LEU A 177 1.73 16.89 -20.93
N GLN A 178 2.97 16.44 -21.11
CA GLN A 178 3.46 16.04 -22.44
C GLN A 178 2.75 14.75 -22.92
N ALA A 179 2.58 13.77 -22.02
CA ALA A 179 1.87 12.54 -22.34
C ALA A 179 0.41 12.82 -22.72
N MET A 180 -0.27 13.72 -22.00
CA MET A 180 -1.65 14.11 -22.30
C MET A 180 -1.75 14.87 -23.63
N ALA A 181 -0.81 15.76 -23.94
CA ALA A 181 -0.76 16.47 -25.22
C ALA A 181 -0.58 15.47 -26.39
N LYS A 182 0.32 14.48 -26.25
CA LYS A 182 0.50 13.38 -27.21
C LYS A 182 -0.77 12.56 -27.37
N ALA A 183 -1.42 12.20 -26.27
CA ALA A 183 -2.67 11.44 -26.24
C ALA A 183 -3.80 12.18 -26.98
N ALA A 184 -3.86 13.50 -26.83
CA ALA A 184 -4.83 14.37 -27.49
C ALA A 184 -4.44 14.74 -28.93
N GLY A 185 -3.25 14.37 -29.41
CA GLY A 185 -2.75 14.69 -30.75
C GLY A 185 -2.49 16.20 -30.97
N VAL A 186 -2.12 16.93 -29.91
CA VAL A 186 -1.88 18.38 -29.97
C VAL A 186 -0.53 18.76 -29.29
N SER A 187 -0.09 19.97 -29.47
CA SER A 187 1.00 20.56 -28.68
C SER A 187 0.54 20.84 -27.24
N VAL A 188 1.48 21.03 -26.31
CA VAL A 188 1.14 21.41 -24.93
C VAL A 188 0.35 22.74 -24.88
N GLY A 189 0.66 23.69 -25.73
CA GLY A 189 -0.14 24.93 -25.88
C GLY A 189 -1.54 24.69 -26.45
N GLY A 190 -1.69 23.71 -27.38
CA GLY A 190 -2.98 23.29 -27.93
C GLY A 190 -3.84 22.57 -26.90
N LEU A 191 -3.20 21.85 -25.97
CA LEU A 191 -3.88 21.16 -24.88
C LEU A 191 -4.70 22.12 -24.01
N ASP A 192 -4.20 23.34 -23.75
CA ASP A 192 -4.92 24.34 -22.95
C ASP A 192 -6.28 24.74 -23.56
N LYS A 193 -6.34 24.83 -24.87
CA LYS A 193 -7.59 25.16 -25.56
C LYS A 193 -8.61 24.02 -25.37
N LEU A 194 -8.16 22.77 -25.49
CA LEU A 194 -9.03 21.60 -25.30
C LEU A 194 -9.52 21.47 -23.85
N LEU A 195 -8.65 21.72 -22.88
CA LEU A 195 -9.00 21.72 -21.46
C LEU A 195 -10.04 22.79 -21.13
N LYS A 196 -9.82 24.03 -21.58
CA LYS A 196 -10.78 25.14 -21.40
C LYS A 196 -12.13 24.87 -22.05
N GLN A 197 -12.14 24.17 -23.18
CA GLN A 197 -13.36 23.81 -23.90
C GLN A 197 -14.07 22.56 -23.29
N GLY A 198 -13.45 21.87 -22.33
CA GLY A 198 -13.96 20.63 -21.75
C GLY A 198 -14.13 19.49 -22.76
N LYS A 199 -13.34 19.48 -23.84
CA LYS A 199 -13.46 18.52 -24.95
C LYS A 199 -12.67 17.23 -24.76
N LEU A 200 -11.85 17.13 -23.71
CA LEU A 200 -11.07 15.93 -23.41
C LEU A 200 -11.87 14.98 -22.54
N MET A 201 -12.64 14.09 -23.18
CA MET A 201 -13.39 13.07 -22.47
C MET A 201 -12.44 12.01 -21.89
N SER A 202 -12.54 11.74 -20.59
CA SER A 202 -11.63 10.85 -19.87
C SER A 202 -11.60 9.45 -20.46
N LYS A 203 -12.76 8.91 -20.81
CA LYS A 203 -12.91 7.57 -21.42
C LYS A 203 -12.10 7.43 -22.71
N ASP A 204 -12.02 8.50 -23.51
CA ASP A 204 -11.40 8.46 -24.84
C ASP A 204 -9.90 8.79 -24.80
N VAL A 205 -9.48 9.68 -23.87
CA VAL A 205 -8.11 10.17 -23.84
C VAL A 205 -7.21 9.41 -22.88
N LEU A 206 -7.72 8.89 -21.75
CA LEU A 206 -6.87 8.23 -20.75
C LEU A 206 -6.24 6.91 -21.25
N PRO A 207 -6.89 6.06 -22.08
CA PRO A 207 -6.20 4.92 -22.68
C PRO A 207 -5.02 5.35 -23.55
N LYS A 208 -5.15 6.42 -24.35
CA LYS A 208 -4.07 6.99 -25.17
C LYS A 208 -2.99 7.67 -24.32
N PHE A 209 -3.37 8.27 -23.20
CA PHE A 209 -2.46 8.83 -22.21
C PHE A 209 -1.58 7.72 -21.60
N ALA A 210 -2.16 6.58 -21.25
CA ALA A 210 -1.41 5.42 -20.78
C ALA A 210 -0.39 4.94 -21.81
N GLU A 211 -0.79 4.83 -23.09
CA GLU A 211 0.13 4.49 -24.18
C GLU A 211 1.26 5.50 -24.38
N ALA A 212 0.95 6.80 -24.22
CA ALA A 212 1.96 7.84 -24.31
C ALA A 212 2.96 7.73 -23.16
N LEU A 213 2.49 7.48 -21.91
CA LEU A 213 3.38 7.26 -20.77
C LEU A 213 4.27 6.05 -20.98
N ASP A 214 3.73 4.91 -21.43
CA ASP A 214 4.48 3.68 -21.69
C ASP A 214 5.60 3.90 -22.72
N LYS A 215 5.33 4.66 -23.77
CA LYS A 215 6.33 5.01 -24.80
C LYS A 215 7.38 5.99 -24.28
N MET A 216 7.02 6.88 -23.37
CA MET A 216 7.95 7.88 -22.82
C MET A 216 8.80 7.32 -21.68
N ILE A 217 8.32 6.25 -21.01
CA ILE A 217 9.00 5.59 -19.90
C ILE A 217 9.12 4.09 -20.22
N PRO A 218 10.00 3.68 -21.14
CA PRO A 218 10.11 2.28 -21.54
C PRO A 218 10.70 1.40 -20.41
N ASN A 219 11.60 1.95 -19.61
CA ASN A 219 12.29 1.25 -18.53
C ASN A 219 12.06 1.97 -17.20
N VAL A 220 11.93 1.18 -16.14
CA VAL A 220 11.78 1.68 -14.76
C VAL A 220 12.86 1.06 -13.90
N ASP A 221 13.67 1.91 -13.29
CA ASP A 221 14.57 1.48 -12.25
C ASP A 221 13.77 1.34 -10.94
N THR A 222 13.75 0.13 -10.40
CA THR A 222 13.09 -0.20 -9.14
C THR A 222 14.10 -0.48 -8.02
N ASP A 223 15.37 -0.11 -8.20
CA ASP A 223 16.43 -0.31 -7.20
C ASP A 223 16.77 1.03 -6.51
N ASN A 224 15.77 1.64 -5.90
CA ASN A 224 15.90 2.87 -5.14
C ASN A 224 15.40 2.73 -3.69
N LEU A 225 15.68 3.73 -2.86
CA LEU A 225 15.33 3.71 -1.44
C LEU A 225 13.82 3.58 -1.21
N GLU A 226 13.01 4.31 -1.97
CA GLU A 226 11.53 4.29 -1.79
C GLU A 226 10.96 2.91 -2.10
N THR A 227 11.35 2.30 -3.21
CA THR A 227 10.91 0.94 -3.56
C THR A 227 11.39 -0.09 -2.53
N SER A 228 12.59 0.08 -1.98
CA SER A 228 13.12 -0.79 -0.92
C SER A 228 12.31 -0.67 0.37
N VAL A 229 11.96 0.55 0.78
CA VAL A 229 11.09 0.82 1.93
C VAL A 229 9.69 0.23 1.71
N ASN A 230 9.13 0.39 0.51
CA ASN A 230 7.82 -0.16 0.19
C ASN A 230 7.82 -1.70 0.17
N ARG A 231 8.88 -2.33 -0.34
CA ARG A 231 9.06 -3.80 -0.25
C ARG A 231 9.09 -4.28 1.20
N LEU A 232 9.77 -3.54 2.08
CA LEU A 232 9.78 -3.83 3.51
C LEU A 232 8.38 -3.68 4.14
N LYS A 233 7.66 -2.61 3.79
CA LYS A 233 6.26 -2.43 4.23
C LYS A 233 5.37 -3.56 3.74
N ASN A 234 5.51 -3.97 2.47
CA ASN A 234 4.74 -5.08 1.91
C ASN A 234 5.02 -6.40 2.62
N ALA A 235 6.29 -6.71 2.91
CA ALA A 235 6.66 -7.89 3.68
C ALA A 235 6.06 -7.86 5.10
N PHE A 236 6.03 -6.69 5.74
CA PHE A 236 5.38 -6.53 7.04
C PHE A 236 3.85 -6.68 6.95
N THR A 237 3.23 -6.14 5.92
CA THR A 237 1.80 -6.29 5.64
C THR A 237 1.43 -7.76 5.40
N GLU A 238 2.23 -8.48 4.62
CA GLU A 238 2.05 -9.91 4.38
C GLU A 238 2.18 -10.72 5.68
N PHE A 239 3.16 -10.40 6.51
CA PHE A 239 3.34 -10.99 7.82
C PHE A 239 2.10 -10.77 8.71
N VAL A 240 1.61 -9.53 8.83
CA VAL A 240 0.45 -9.18 9.67
C VAL A 240 -0.83 -9.89 9.19
N ASN A 241 -0.99 -10.07 7.88
CA ASN A 241 -2.17 -10.69 7.28
C ASN A 241 -2.08 -12.22 7.16
N GLY A 242 -0.95 -12.82 7.53
CA GLY A 242 -0.79 -14.27 7.57
C GLY A 242 -1.82 -14.91 8.53
N THR A 243 -2.42 -16.03 8.11
CA THR A 243 -3.52 -16.71 8.82
C THR A 243 -3.15 -17.10 10.26
N GLU A 244 -1.90 -17.51 10.49
CA GLU A 244 -1.41 -17.86 11.83
C GLU A 244 -1.29 -16.62 12.73
N VAL A 245 -0.87 -15.50 12.16
CA VAL A 245 -0.71 -14.24 12.89
C VAL A 245 -2.08 -13.68 13.24
N GLN A 246 -3.01 -13.64 12.27
CA GLN A 246 -4.37 -13.14 12.52
C GLN A 246 -5.11 -13.92 13.60
N SER A 247 -4.99 -15.26 13.63
CA SER A 247 -5.67 -16.07 14.66
C SER A 247 -5.12 -15.80 16.06
N LYS A 248 -3.80 -15.66 16.20
CA LYS A 248 -3.13 -15.33 17.47
C LYS A 248 -3.42 -13.89 17.92
N TYR A 249 -3.45 -12.93 16.96
CA TYR A 249 -3.80 -11.55 17.29
C TYR A 249 -5.27 -11.35 17.61
N LYS A 250 -6.17 -12.05 16.93
CA LYS A 250 -7.58 -12.04 17.30
C LYS A 250 -7.75 -12.51 18.74
N ALA A 251 -7.12 -13.61 19.11
CA ALA A 251 -7.14 -14.12 20.48
C ALA A 251 -6.55 -13.12 21.49
N LEU A 252 -5.46 -12.42 21.13
CA LEU A 252 -4.86 -11.37 21.96
C LEU A 252 -5.78 -10.14 22.08
N ILE A 253 -6.38 -9.69 20.98
CA ILE A 253 -7.33 -8.55 20.97
C ILE A 253 -8.59 -8.91 21.76
N ASP A 254 -9.13 -10.10 21.58
CA ASP A 254 -10.30 -10.59 22.32
C ASP A 254 -9.98 -10.70 23.81
N TRP A 255 -8.79 -11.18 24.17
CA TRP A 255 -8.31 -11.22 25.53
C TRP A 255 -8.12 -9.82 26.14
N LEU A 256 -7.47 -8.88 25.41
CA LEU A 256 -7.31 -7.48 25.83
C LEU A 256 -8.68 -6.79 25.99
N THR A 257 -9.61 -7.06 25.09
CA THR A 257 -10.97 -6.52 25.17
C THR A 257 -11.70 -7.03 26.41
N ASN A 258 -11.55 -8.31 26.73
CA ASN A 258 -12.12 -8.89 27.94
C ASN A 258 -11.40 -8.38 29.20
N ALA A 259 -10.08 -8.24 29.17
CA ALA A 259 -9.31 -7.68 30.27
C ALA A 259 -9.73 -6.23 30.58
N VAL A 260 -9.95 -5.41 29.53
CA VAL A 260 -10.45 -4.04 29.68
C VAL A 260 -11.88 -4.00 30.25
N LYS A 261 -12.76 -4.93 29.86
CA LYS A 261 -14.09 -5.05 30.44
C LYS A 261 -14.04 -5.41 31.92
N VAL A 262 -13.20 -6.38 32.28
CA VAL A 262 -12.98 -6.78 33.67
C VAL A 262 -12.30 -5.66 34.47
N ALA A 263 -11.48 -4.81 33.82
CA ALA A 263 -10.82 -3.65 34.41
C ALA A 263 -11.78 -2.52 34.73
N ALA A 264 -12.79 -2.30 33.91
CA ALA A 264 -13.82 -1.30 34.17
C ALA A 264 -14.56 -1.63 35.49
N ASP A 265 -14.65 -2.91 35.85
CA ASP A 265 -15.28 -3.37 37.06
C ASP A 265 -14.33 -3.41 38.29
N ASN A 266 -12.98 -3.43 38.09
CA ASN A 266 -12.01 -3.54 39.20
C ASN A 266 -10.62 -2.93 38.86
N ILE A 267 -10.51 -1.63 38.84
CA ILE A 267 -9.31 -0.88 38.41
C ILE A 267 -8.00 -1.23 39.16
N ARG A 268 -8.03 -1.67 40.41
CA ARG A 268 -6.82 -1.93 41.22
C ARG A 268 -6.10 -3.24 40.93
N SER A 269 -6.80 -4.26 40.46
CA SER A 269 -6.24 -5.61 40.24
C SER A 269 -5.57 -5.79 38.89
N VAL A 270 -5.95 -4.96 37.92
CA VAL A 270 -5.65 -5.19 36.49
C VAL A 270 -4.22 -4.86 36.12
N ILE A 271 -3.62 -3.82 36.69
CA ILE A 271 -2.25 -3.41 36.34
C ILE A 271 -1.24 -4.53 36.68
N THR A 272 -1.43 -5.17 37.82
CA THR A 272 -0.50 -6.23 38.29
C THR A 272 -0.65 -7.51 37.46
N TYR A 273 -1.88 -7.91 37.12
CA TYR A 273 -2.12 -9.11 36.32
C TYR A 273 -1.81 -8.94 34.85
N THR A 274 -1.98 -7.73 34.28
CA THR A 274 -1.69 -7.46 32.87
C THR A 274 -0.20 -7.55 32.57
N VAL A 275 0.63 -7.00 33.45
CA VAL A 275 2.09 -7.07 33.32
C VAL A 275 2.59 -8.50 33.48
N ALA A 276 2.06 -9.25 34.46
CA ALA A 276 2.42 -10.65 34.69
C ALA A 276 2.01 -11.56 33.52
N ALA A 277 0.81 -11.39 32.96
CA ALA A 277 0.32 -12.19 31.84
C ALA A 277 1.07 -11.92 30.52
N ILE A 278 1.47 -10.66 30.27
CA ILE A 278 2.32 -10.32 29.13
C ILE A 278 3.72 -10.94 29.28
N MET A 279 4.28 -10.94 30.49
CA MET A 279 5.55 -11.62 30.78
C MET A 279 5.49 -13.13 30.52
N VAL A 280 4.43 -13.79 30.97
CA VAL A 280 4.25 -15.24 30.77
C VAL A 280 4.09 -15.59 29.28
N MET A 281 3.37 -14.78 28.48
CA MET A 281 3.23 -15.01 27.04
C MET A 281 4.53 -14.82 26.27
N VAL A 282 5.41 -13.93 26.73
CA VAL A 282 6.70 -13.63 26.10
C VAL A 282 7.80 -14.64 26.49
N THR A 283 7.70 -15.23 27.66
CA THR A 283 8.74 -16.12 28.21
C THR A 283 8.41 -17.61 28.12
N SER A 284 7.17 -18.01 27.75
CA SER A 284 6.83 -19.42 27.57
C SER A 284 7.43 -19.96 26.27
N PRO A 285 8.33 -20.93 26.31
CA PRO A 285 8.77 -21.64 25.11
C PRO A 285 7.58 -22.41 24.51
N VAL A 286 7.44 -22.33 23.17
CA VAL A 286 6.47 -23.09 22.37
C VAL A 286 6.96 -24.51 22.20
#